data_324e2cad61b9063e0ee0471d45593191
#
_entry.id   324e2cad61b9063e0ee0471d45593191
#
_cell.length_a   1.000
_cell.length_b   1.000
_cell.length_c   1.000
_cell.angle_alpha   90.00
_cell.angle_beta   90.00
_cell.angle_gamma   90.00
#
_symmetry.space_group_name_H-M   'P 1'
#
loop_
_entity.id
_entity.type
_entity.pdbx_description
1 polymer ?
#
loop_
_entity_poly.entity_id
_entity_poly.type
_entity_poly.pdbx_seq_one_letter_code
_entity_poly.pdbx_strand_id
1 'polypeptide(L)'
;MSVILPSALPLNGGGKRHHQLAAGIAVFASMLALASFFAIAPVHAQKPDTGEIHGLKLGLEAPTMTMEGFGELACGSNGGPPRQRIDDWTGFGKCPAEPSGLHEVYARFDDEAEFIGRAIDDPLYAGSRTGTRVAGHPVILSVLFDDAGVLRGLRFVSDPRASPVERRMAQLLRLAIINHYDPADWSCTDLPAEPGETPVGGIFIKQHCEKTTPERRMSLDARFLRKPGQSDIDPATGDYTSGQFESSTRFELLDPGYRKP
;
A
#
# COMPACT_ATOMS: atom_id res chain seq x y z
N MET A 1 -34.26 33.35 -28.56
CA MET A 1 -34.10 34.79 -28.42
C MET A 1 -32.62 35.00 -28.21
N SER A 2 -31.85 35.17 -29.26
CA SER A 2 -31.42 36.42 -29.93
C SER A 2 -30.46 37.18 -29.04
N VAL A 3 -29.17 37.06 -29.37
CA VAL A 3 -28.34 37.95 -30.21
C VAL A 3 -27.90 39.18 -29.42
N ILE A 4 -26.62 39.46 -29.31
CA ILE A 4 -25.91 40.45 -30.13
C ILE A 4 -24.46 40.61 -29.66
N LEU A 5 -23.50 40.39 -30.56
CA LEU A 5 -22.19 41.06 -30.65
C LEU A 5 -22.40 42.44 -31.33
N PRO A 6 -21.51 43.39 -31.16
CA PRO A 6 -20.60 43.75 -32.23
C PRO A 6 -19.19 44.24 -31.74
N SER A 7 -18.14 44.00 -32.49
CA SER A 7 -17.55 44.73 -33.64
C SER A 7 -16.68 45.93 -33.24
N ALA A 8 -15.40 45.85 -33.47
CA ALA A 8 -14.51 46.34 -34.53
C ALA A 8 -13.83 47.69 -34.30
N LEU A 9 -12.49 47.69 -34.32
CA LEU A 9 -11.48 48.55 -35.03
C LEU A 9 -11.84 50.02 -35.39
N PRO A 10 -10.91 50.98 -35.56
CA PRO A 10 -9.70 50.90 -36.41
C PRO A 10 -8.44 51.73 -36.00
N LEU A 11 -7.30 51.36 -36.51
CA LEU A 11 -6.32 52.03 -37.41
C LEU A 11 -5.87 53.46 -37.16
N ASN A 12 -4.57 53.60 -37.37
CA ASN A 12 -3.82 54.69 -38.09
C ASN A 12 -2.93 55.52 -37.20
N GLY A 13 -1.70 55.69 -37.55
CA GLY A 13 -0.87 56.34 -38.55
C GLY A 13 0.42 56.69 -37.85
N GLY A 14 1.62 56.50 -38.30
CA GLY A 14 2.21 57.09 -39.51
C GLY A 14 3.16 58.20 -39.18
N GLY A 15 4.42 58.09 -39.58
CA GLY A 15 5.33 59.28 -39.64
C GLY A 15 6.79 59.00 -39.30
N LYS A 16 7.56 58.62 -40.23
CA LYS A 16 8.66 59.25 -41.02
C LYS A 16 9.88 59.77 -40.23
N ARG A 17 11.02 59.10 -40.55
CA ARG A 17 12.35 59.64 -40.96
C ARG A 17 13.09 60.61 -40.06
N HIS A 18 14.35 60.33 -39.76
CA HIS A 18 15.52 60.94 -40.38
C HIS A 18 16.83 60.22 -39.98
N HIS A 19 17.71 60.21 -40.97
CA HIS A 19 19.09 59.76 -40.98
C HIS A 19 19.96 60.50 -39.94
N GLN A 20 20.97 59.85 -39.41
CA GLN A 20 22.36 60.31 -39.63
C GLN A 20 23.38 59.22 -39.18
N LEU A 21 24.37 59.11 -40.08
CA LEU A 21 25.61 58.39 -39.92
C LEU A 21 26.52 59.01 -38.83
N ALA A 22 27.21 58.17 -38.06
CA ALA A 22 28.60 58.43 -37.70
C ALA A 22 29.32 57.19 -37.36
N ALA A 23 30.45 56.96 -37.96
CA ALA A 23 31.39 55.93 -37.81
C ALA A 23 32.13 55.98 -36.47
N GLY A 24 32.60 54.81 -35.96
CA GLY A 24 33.67 54.88 -34.97
C GLY A 24 33.89 53.62 -34.15
N ILE A 25 34.91 52.86 -34.55
CA ILE A 25 35.84 52.13 -33.74
C ILE A 25 35.40 50.77 -33.22
N ALA A 26 35.95 49.74 -33.84
CA ALA A 26 36.04 48.37 -33.39
C ALA A 26 36.87 48.24 -32.11
N VAL A 27 36.31 47.62 -31.10
CA VAL A 27 37.09 47.00 -30.03
C VAL A 27 36.60 45.55 -29.93
N PHE A 28 37.45 44.64 -30.41
CA PHE A 28 37.31 43.21 -30.21
C PHE A 28 37.51 42.91 -28.71
N ALA A 29 36.44 42.65 -28.00
CA ALA A 29 36.51 42.00 -26.71
C ALA A 29 35.97 40.60 -26.88
N SER A 30 36.87 39.65 -27.03
CA SER A 30 36.60 38.21 -26.98
C SER A 30 36.13 37.85 -25.58
N MET A 31 34.83 37.78 -25.32
CA MET A 31 34.28 37.11 -24.18
C MET A 31 34.07 35.63 -24.54
N LEU A 32 34.99 34.78 -24.10
CA LEU A 32 34.80 33.34 -24.01
C LEU A 32 33.66 33.10 -23.02
N ALA A 33 32.46 32.90 -23.52
CA ALA A 33 31.34 32.36 -22.73
C ALA A 33 31.62 30.89 -22.50
N LEU A 34 32.21 30.56 -21.35
CA LEU A 34 32.18 29.20 -20.80
C LEU A 34 30.70 28.90 -20.44
N ALA A 35 29.99 28.29 -21.36
CA ALA A 35 28.71 27.67 -21.09
C ALA A 35 28.99 26.38 -20.25
N SER A 36 29.02 26.56 -18.94
CA SER A 36 28.96 25.43 -18.01
C SER A 36 27.59 24.77 -18.15
N PHE A 37 27.53 23.70 -18.94
CA PHE A 37 26.41 22.78 -18.94
C PHE A 37 26.39 22.09 -17.59
N PHE A 38 25.68 22.66 -16.63
CA PHE A 38 25.22 21.91 -15.47
C PHE A 38 24.20 20.89 -16.00
N ALA A 39 24.66 19.67 -16.22
CA ALA A 39 23.79 18.53 -16.37
C ALA A 39 23.03 18.38 -15.05
N ILE A 40 21.81 18.93 -15.01
CA ILE A 40 20.85 18.64 -13.94
C ILE A 40 20.46 17.18 -14.16
N ALA A 41 21.19 16.27 -13.53
CA ALA A 41 20.73 14.89 -13.39
C ALA A 41 19.36 14.96 -12.69
N PRO A 42 18.33 14.28 -13.20
CA PRO A 42 17.07 14.20 -12.48
C PRO A 42 17.37 13.56 -11.14
N VAL A 43 17.28 14.33 -10.08
CA VAL A 43 17.22 13.80 -8.72
C VAL A 43 15.91 13.04 -8.68
N HIS A 44 15.97 11.75 -8.96
CA HIS A 44 14.91 10.86 -8.55
C HIS A 44 14.91 10.98 -7.03
N ALA A 45 13.95 11.71 -6.49
CA ALA A 45 13.64 11.65 -5.07
C ALA A 45 13.22 10.19 -4.82
N GLN A 46 14.19 9.35 -4.48
CA GLN A 46 13.90 8.05 -3.92
C GLN A 46 13.06 8.32 -2.68
N LYS A 47 11.77 8.03 -2.79
CA LYS A 47 10.89 7.93 -1.64
C LYS A 47 11.65 7.00 -0.66
N PRO A 48 11.96 7.45 0.56
CA PRO A 48 12.67 6.59 1.48
C PRO A 48 11.85 5.32 1.63
N ASP A 49 12.41 4.22 1.15
CA ASP A 49 11.86 2.89 1.33
C ASP A 49 12.10 2.53 2.79
N THR A 50 11.18 2.97 3.64
CA THR A 50 11.31 2.75 5.08
C THR A 50 11.06 1.30 5.43
N GLY A 51 10.40 0.52 4.55
CA GLY A 51 9.95 -0.83 4.90
C GLY A 51 9.10 -0.87 6.18
N GLU A 52 8.72 0.28 6.68
CA GLU A 52 8.06 0.45 7.97
C GLU A 52 6.54 0.48 7.80
N ILE A 53 5.88 -0.34 8.62
CA ILE A 53 4.42 -0.33 8.77
C ILE A 53 4.16 -0.04 10.24
N HIS A 54 3.55 1.09 10.57
CA HIS A 54 3.30 1.52 11.95
C HIS A 54 4.56 1.51 12.84
N GLY A 55 5.73 1.91 12.30
CA GLY A 55 7.00 1.87 13.01
C GLY A 55 7.66 0.49 13.10
N LEU A 56 7.02 -0.55 12.60
CA LEU A 56 7.55 -1.92 12.58
C LEU A 56 8.50 -2.11 11.40
N LYS A 57 9.74 -2.53 11.66
CA LYS A 57 10.73 -2.86 10.63
C LYS A 57 11.59 -4.05 11.02
N LEU A 58 12.14 -4.71 10.02
CA LEU A 58 13.05 -5.84 10.24
C LEU A 58 14.24 -5.47 11.11
N GLY A 59 14.67 -6.39 11.97
CA GLY A 59 15.82 -6.25 12.85
C GLY A 59 15.53 -5.58 14.19
N LEU A 60 14.31 -5.09 14.45
CA LEU A 60 13.96 -4.61 15.79
C LEU A 60 13.95 -5.75 16.79
N GLU A 61 14.43 -5.49 17.99
CA GLU A 61 14.38 -6.43 19.12
C GLU A 61 13.12 -6.19 19.97
N ALA A 62 12.41 -7.23 20.31
CA ALA A 62 11.16 -7.16 21.06
C ALA A 62 11.22 -6.25 22.30
N PRO A 63 12.29 -6.27 23.15
CA PRO A 63 12.38 -5.38 24.30
C PRO A 63 12.50 -3.89 23.98
N THR A 64 12.89 -3.56 22.74
CA THR A 64 13.09 -2.16 22.30
C THR A 64 11.88 -1.58 21.59
N MET A 65 10.87 -2.42 21.31
CA MET A 65 9.68 -2.01 20.58
C MET A 65 8.69 -1.27 21.47
N THR A 66 8.21 -0.13 21.00
CA THR A 66 7.19 0.63 21.70
C THR A 66 5.82 -0.03 21.59
N MET A 67 4.99 0.16 22.62
CA MET A 67 3.56 -0.17 22.60
C MET A 67 2.69 0.99 22.12
N GLU A 68 3.29 2.15 21.83
CA GLU A 68 2.55 3.33 21.38
C GLU A 68 1.77 3.03 20.11
N GLY A 69 0.45 3.28 20.15
CA GLY A 69 -0.46 2.99 19.06
C GLY A 69 -0.92 1.52 18.97
N PHE A 70 -0.35 0.60 19.77
CA PHE A 70 -0.78 -0.80 19.79
C PHE A 70 -1.70 -1.08 20.96
N GLY A 71 -2.99 -1.31 20.68
CA GLY A 71 -4.02 -1.56 21.72
C GLY A 71 -4.16 -3.03 22.11
N GLU A 72 -3.66 -3.96 21.29
CA GLU A 72 -3.76 -5.39 21.57
C GLU A 72 -2.63 -6.17 20.90
N LEU A 73 -2.00 -7.05 21.68
CA LEU A 73 -1.10 -8.08 21.18
C LEU A 73 -1.62 -9.47 21.56
N ALA A 74 -1.47 -10.41 20.65
CA ALA A 74 -1.83 -11.81 20.90
C ALA A 74 -1.01 -12.76 20.00
N CYS A 75 -0.97 -14.03 20.32
CA CYS A 75 -0.40 -15.00 19.41
C CYS A 75 -1.22 -15.05 18.13
N GLY A 76 -0.56 -15.01 17.00
CA GLY A 76 -1.17 -15.07 15.69
C GLY A 76 -1.65 -16.46 15.30
N SER A 77 -2.31 -16.54 14.17
CA SER A 77 -2.83 -17.80 13.60
C SER A 77 -2.71 -17.82 12.08
N ASN A 78 -1.54 -17.42 11.60
CA ASN A 78 -1.22 -17.36 10.17
C ASN A 78 -2.11 -16.37 9.38
N GLY A 79 -2.30 -15.16 9.96
CA GLY A 79 -3.18 -14.14 9.38
C GLY A 79 -4.67 -14.36 9.64
N GLY A 80 -5.01 -15.28 10.54
CA GLY A 80 -6.37 -15.50 11.02
C GLY A 80 -6.67 -14.77 12.34
N PRO A 81 -7.78 -15.16 13.02
CA PRO A 81 -8.14 -14.55 14.29
C PRO A 81 -7.04 -14.73 15.34
N PRO A 82 -6.78 -13.73 16.20
CA PRO A 82 -5.79 -13.85 17.26
C PRO A 82 -6.18 -14.94 18.28
N ARG A 83 -5.17 -15.50 18.91
CA ARG A 83 -5.32 -16.56 19.93
C ARG A 83 -5.09 -15.99 21.35
N GLN A 84 -4.10 -16.52 22.06
CA GLN A 84 -3.76 -16.11 23.41
C GLN A 84 -3.21 -14.67 23.43
N ARG A 85 -3.77 -13.82 24.26
CA ARG A 85 -3.24 -12.46 24.49
C ARG A 85 -1.87 -12.50 25.16
N ILE A 86 -1.05 -11.54 24.83
CA ILE A 86 0.22 -11.24 25.49
C ILE A 86 0.25 -9.76 25.88
N ASP A 87 1.00 -9.41 26.91
CA ASP A 87 0.96 -8.09 27.51
C ASP A 87 1.81 -7.07 26.74
N ASP A 88 2.94 -7.52 26.21
CA ASP A 88 3.88 -6.72 25.45
C ASP A 88 4.63 -7.60 24.41
N TRP A 89 5.52 -6.97 23.65
CA TRP A 89 6.29 -7.65 22.61
C TRP A 89 7.20 -8.76 23.16
N THR A 90 7.68 -8.66 24.40
CA THR A 90 8.54 -9.69 25.02
C THR A 90 7.80 -10.99 25.28
N GLY A 91 6.47 -10.94 25.26
CA GLY A 91 5.61 -12.11 25.37
C GLY A 91 5.61 -13.03 24.14
N PHE A 92 6.31 -12.68 23.04
CA PHE A 92 6.34 -13.46 21.79
C PHE A 92 6.67 -14.93 21.99
N GLY A 93 7.57 -15.25 22.94
CA GLY A 93 7.97 -16.63 23.25
C GLY A 93 6.84 -17.52 23.82
N LYS A 94 5.69 -16.93 24.24
CA LYS A 94 4.49 -17.68 24.61
C LYS A 94 3.73 -18.20 23.39
N CYS A 95 4.00 -17.64 22.20
CA CYS A 95 3.36 -18.03 20.96
C CYS A 95 4.09 -19.21 20.34
N PRO A 96 3.37 -20.26 19.88
CA PRO A 96 4.02 -21.40 19.26
C PRO A 96 4.73 -20.98 17.97
N ALA A 97 5.92 -21.53 17.75
CA ALA A 97 6.63 -21.28 16.50
C ALA A 97 5.88 -21.93 15.32
N GLU A 98 5.83 -21.22 14.22
CA GLU A 98 5.35 -21.74 12.94
C GLU A 98 6.34 -22.75 12.32
N PRO A 99 5.96 -23.47 11.24
CA PRO A 99 6.89 -24.30 10.49
C PRO A 99 8.14 -23.57 9.98
N SER A 100 8.06 -22.25 9.83
CA SER A 100 9.18 -21.37 9.52
C SER A 100 10.20 -21.23 10.66
N GLY A 101 9.84 -21.59 11.89
CA GLY A 101 10.60 -21.32 13.10
C GLY A 101 10.36 -19.95 13.71
N LEU A 102 9.43 -19.17 13.15
CA LEU A 102 9.10 -17.83 13.65
C LEU A 102 7.87 -17.87 14.56
N HIS A 103 7.87 -17.01 15.59
CA HIS A 103 6.74 -16.81 16.50
C HIS A 103 5.88 -15.68 15.96
N GLU A 104 4.63 -15.98 15.59
CA GLU A 104 3.70 -14.98 15.08
C GLU A 104 2.98 -14.27 16.23
N VAL A 105 3.15 -12.95 16.27
CA VAL A 105 2.42 -12.06 17.17
C VAL A 105 1.48 -11.19 16.35
N TYR A 106 0.17 -11.37 16.55
CA TYR A 106 -0.86 -10.46 16.08
C TYR A 106 -0.73 -9.13 16.79
N ALA A 107 -0.84 -8.04 16.04
CA ALA A 107 -0.78 -6.68 16.56
C ALA A 107 -1.95 -5.86 16.03
N ARG A 108 -2.78 -5.33 16.94
CA ARG A 108 -3.82 -4.38 16.60
C ARG A 108 -3.30 -2.97 16.84
N PHE A 109 -3.25 -2.19 15.77
CA PHE A 109 -2.91 -0.79 15.85
C PHE A 109 -4.19 0.02 16.03
N ASP A 110 -4.35 0.62 17.21
CA ASP A 110 -5.46 1.50 17.56
C ASP A 110 -4.98 2.93 17.52
N ASP A 111 -5.56 3.72 16.64
CA ASP A 111 -5.35 5.15 16.66
C ASP A 111 -6.51 5.88 17.37
N GLU A 112 -6.28 7.13 17.73
CA GLU A 112 -7.28 8.00 18.34
C GLU A 112 -8.54 8.13 17.46
N ALA A 113 -8.38 8.04 16.15
CA ALA A 113 -9.48 8.14 15.19
C ALA A 113 -10.45 6.96 15.30
N GLU A 114 -9.97 5.75 15.61
CA GLU A 114 -10.84 4.60 15.89
C GLU A 114 -11.67 4.83 17.15
N PHE A 115 -11.02 5.29 18.22
CA PHE A 115 -11.69 5.59 19.49
C PHE A 115 -12.78 6.65 19.31
N ILE A 116 -12.45 7.75 18.62
CA ILE A 116 -13.41 8.83 18.34
C ILE A 116 -14.55 8.31 17.47
N GLY A 117 -14.27 7.57 16.40
CA GLY A 117 -15.28 7.01 15.50
C GLY A 117 -16.30 6.14 16.23
N ARG A 118 -15.84 5.32 17.16
CA ARG A 118 -16.72 4.51 18.02
C ARG A 118 -17.51 5.36 19.01
N ALA A 119 -16.89 6.38 19.60
CA ALA A 119 -17.52 7.22 20.62
C ALA A 119 -18.66 8.10 20.04
N ILE A 120 -18.56 8.53 18.79
CA ILE A 120 -19.58 9.34 18.13
C ILE A 120 -20.60 8.51 17.33
N ASP A 121 -20.44 7.18 17.31
CA ASP A 121 -21.28 6.22 16.58
C ASP A 121 -21.49 6.63 15.09
N ASP A 122 -20.42 7.17 14.47
CA ASP A 122 -20.44 7.55 13.06
C ASP A 122 -19.89 6.40 12.21
N PRO A 123 -20.77 5.64 11.52
CA PRO A 123 -20.33 4.50 10.72
C PRO A 123 -19.46 4.89 9.52
N LEU A 124 -19.58 6.12 9.00
CA LEU A 124 -18.73 6.61 7.92
C LEU A 124 -17.32 6.93 8.44
N TYR A 125 -17.25 7.58 9.60
CA TYR A 125 -15.98 7.87 10.24
C TYR A 125 -15.31 6.58 10.73
N ALA A 126 -16.05 5.73 11.42
CA ALA A 126 -15.60 4.42 11.87
C ALA A 126 -15.15 3.56 10.69
N GLY A 127 -15.96 3.43 9.63
CA GLY A 127 -15.67 2.60 8.46
C GLY A 127 -14.46 3.06 7.63
N SER A 128 -14.06 4.33 7.74
CA SER A 128 -12.96 4.87 6.95
C SER A 128 -11.61 4.90 7.66
N ARG A 129 -11.58 4.83 9.01
CA ARG A 129 -10.39 5.11 9.80
C ARG A 129 -10.15 4.16 10.98
N THR A 130 -11.07 3.24 11.26
CA THR A 130 -10.96 2.34 12.41
C THR A 130 -10.19 1.06 12.10
N GLY A 131 -9.49 0.57 13.10
CA GLY A 131 -8.72 -0.67 13.07
C GLY A 131 -7.37 -0.56 12.39
N THR A 132 -6.63 -1.66 12.43
CA THR A 132 -5.34 -1.78 11.77
C THR A 132 -5.49 -1.68 10.27
N ARG A 133 -4.88 -0.65 9.67
CA ARG A 133 -4.97 -0.41 8.22
C ARG A 133 -3.60 -0.32 7.58
N VAL A 134 -3.48 -0.87 6.38
CA VAL A 134 -2.34 -0.69 5.49
C VAL A 134 -2.84 -0.10 4.17
N ALA A 135 -2.28 1.03 3.77
CA ALA A 135 -2.71 1.77 2.58
C ALA A 135 -4.24 2.01 2.52
N GLY A 136 -4.87 2.28 3.68
CA GLY A 136 -6.31 2.51 3.80
C GLY A 136 -7.18 1.24 3.83
N HIS A 137 -6.60 0.04 3.70
CA HIS A 137 -7.33 -1.22 3.73
C HIS A 137 -7.26 -1.86 5.12
N PRO A 138 -8.38 -2.35 5.69
CA PRO A 138 -8.37 -3.10 6.94
C PRO A 138 -7.57 -4.39 6.80
N VAL A 139 -6.67 -4.65 7.74
CA VAL A 139 -5.82 -5.84 7.74
C VAL A 139 -5.69 -6.47 9.12
N ILE A 140 -5.42 -7.76 9.14
CA ILE A 140 -4.85 -8.47 10.28
C ILE A 140 -3.34 -8.35 10.11
N LEU A 141 -2.70 -7.63 11.03
CA LEU A 141 -1.26 -7.41 11.05
C LEU A 141 -0.59 -8.36 12.03
N SER A 142 0.48 -8.98 11.61
CA SER A 142 1.31 -9.86 12.45
C SER A 142 2.79 -9.52 12.29
N VAL A 143 3.50 -9.64 13.41
CA VAL A 143 4.95 -9.52 13.53
C VAL A 143 5.53 -10.91 13.74
N LEU A 144 6.60 -11.25 13.04
CA LEU A 144 7.23 -12.56 13.08
C LEU A 144 8.59 -12.45 13.75
N PHE A 145 8.74 -13.02 14.94
CA PHE A 145 9.97 -13.01 15.73
C PHE A 145 10.71 -14.34 15.62
N ASP A 146 12.04 -14.30 15.61
CA ASP A 146 12.85 -15.48 15.85
C ASP A 146 12.92 -15.82 17.36
N ASP A 147 13.57 -16.94 17.70
CA ASP A 147 13.73 -17.38 19.09
C ASP A 147 14.52 -16.37 19.96
N ALA A 148 15.33 -15.50 19.35
CA ALA A 148 16.06 -14.43 20.05
C ALA A 148 15.20 -13.17 20.26
N GLY A 149 13.97 -13.13 19.75
CA GLY A 149 13.09 -11.98 19.82
C GLY A 149 13.42 -10.88 18.83
N VAL A 150 14.13 -11.20 17.77
CA VAL A 150 14.38 -10.26 16.68
C VAL A 150 13.27 -10.35 15.65
N LEU A 151 12.73 -9.21 15.24
CA LEU A 151 11.71 -9.11 14.19
C LEU A 151 12.31 -9.50 12.85
N ARG A 152 11.91 -10.66 12.34
CA ARG A 152 12.35 -11.23 11.07
C ARG A 152 11.35 -11.12 9.96
N GLY A 153 10.11 -10.75 10.28
CA GLY A 153 9.10 -10.58 9.25
C GLY A 153 7.88 -9.81 9.71
N LEU A 154 7.16 -9.32 8.71
CA LEU A 154 5.84 -8.74 8.84
C LEU A 154 4.89 -9.50 7.92
N ARG A 155 3.69 -9.76 8.41
CA ARG A 155 2.61 -10.36 7.63
C ARG A 155 1.36 -9.54 7.81
N PHE A 156 0.66 -9.25 6.74
CA PHE A 156 -0.69 -8.76 6.84
C PHE A 156 -1.60 -9.41 5.81
N VAL A 157 -2.83 -9.62 6.25
CA VAL A 157 -3.90 -10.21 5.44
C VAL A 157 -5.10 -9.29 5.51
N SER A 158 -5.74 -9.01 4.39
CA SER A 158 -6.99 -8.23 4.39
C SER A 158 -7.99 -8.83 5.37
N ASP A 159 -8.59 -7.98 6.23
CA ASP A 159 -9.47 -8.45 7.30
C ASP A 159 -10.81 -8.98 6.75
N PRO A 160 -11.11 -10.27 6.90
CA PRO A 160 -12.38 -10.84 6.41
C PRO A 160 -13.62 -10.34 7.19
N ARG A 161 -13.41 -9.69 8.34
CA ARG A 161 -14.49 -9.11 9.18
C ARG A 161 -14.86 -7.70 8.73
N ALA A 162 -14.09 -7.11 7.81
CA ALA A 162 -14.37 -5.80 7.25
C ALA A 162 -15.74 -5.77 6.54
N SER A 163 -16.30 -4.57 6.38
CA SER A 163 -17.58 -4.38 5.70
C SER A 163 -17.57 -4.99 4.29
N PRO A 164 -18.72 -5.37 3.73
CA PRO A 164 -18.78 -5.91 2.36
C PRO A 164 -18.17 -4.98 1.30
N VAL A 165 -18.25 -3.66 1.50
CA VAL A 165 -17.64 -2.67 0.61
C VAL A 165 -16.12 -2.74 0.70
N GLU A 166 -15.55 -2.71 1.91
CA GLU A 166 -14.11 -2.81 2.13
C GLU A 166 -13.54 -4.14 1.65
N ARG A 167 -14.25 -5.24 1.92
CA ARG A 167 -13.86 -6.56 1.42
C ARG A 167 -13.81 -6.60 -0.11
N ARG A 168 -14.75 -5.93 -0.80
CA ARG A 168 -14.76 -5.84 -2.26
C ARG A 168 -13.54 -5.11 -2.81
N MET A 169 -12.97 -4.20 -2.02
CA MET A 169 -11.78 -3.43 -2.35
C MET A 169 -10.47 -4.10 -1.93
N ALA A 170 -10.51 -5.18 -1.14
CA ALA A 170 -9.32 -5.81 -0.55
C ALA A 170 -8.27 -6.23 -1.61
N GLN A 171 -8.69 -6.64 -2.80
CA GLN A 171 -7.77 -6.98 -3.89
C GLN A 171 -6.95 -5.77 -4.42
N LEU A 172 -7.39 -4.53 -4.15
CA LEU A 172 -6.65 -3.32 -4.53
C LEU A 172 -5.46 -3.05 -3.60
N LEU A 173 -5.45 -3.62 -2.39
CA LEU A 173 -4.30 -3.58 -1.49
C LEU A 173 -3.03 -4.13 -2.18
N ARG A 174 -3.17 -5.13 -3.05
CA ARG A 174 -2.08 -5.65 -3.89
C ARG A 174 -1.38 -4.55 -4.67
N LEU A 175 -2.13 -3.69 -5.36
CA LEU A 175 -1.56 -2.60 -6.16
C LEU A 175 -0.87 -1.56 -5.28
N ALA A 176 -1.45 -1.26 -4.11
CA ALA A 176 -0.84 -0.36 -3.15
C ALA A 176 0.50 -0.89 -2.63
N ILE A 177 0.59 -2.18 -2.34
CA ILE A 177 1.83 -2.84 -1.89
C ILE A 177 2.88 -2.81 -2.99
N ILE A 178 2.54 -3.24 -4.21
CA ILE A 178 3.45 -3.24 -5.35
C ILE A 178 4.03 -1.85 -5.59
N ASN A 179 3.19 -0.81 -5.54
CA ASN A 179 3.64 0.56 -5.71
C ASN A 179 4.46 1.08 -4.53
N HIS A 180 4.17 0.63 -3.31
CA HIS A 180 4.92 1.04 -2.12
C HIS A 180 6.36 0.52 -2.13
N TYR A 181 6.54 -0.73 -2.54
CA TYR A 181 7.83 -1.41 -2.59
C TYR A 181 8.49 -1.36 -3.97
N ASP A 182 8.29 -0.28 -4.73
CA ASP A 182 8.74 -0.11 -6.11
C ASP A 182 8.13 -1.16 -7.07
N PRO A 183 7.37 -0.75 -8.09
CA PRO A 183 6.72 -1.66 -9.02
C PRO A 183 7.68 -2.45 -9.92
N ALA A 184 8.96 -2.03 -10.02
CA ALA A 184 9.95 -2.79 -10.78
C ALA A 184 10.29 -4.13 -10.08
N ASP A 185 10.70 -5.11 -10.86
CA ASP A 185 11.25 -6.39 -10.42
C ASP A 185 10.30 -7.31 -9.61
N TRP A 186 9.00 -7.04 -9.61
CA TRP A 186 8.03 -8.01 -9.14
C TRP A 186 7.81 -9.10 -10.18
N SER A 187 7.98 -10.36 -9.76
CA SER A 187 7.60 -11.52 -10.55
C SER A 187 6.20 -11.97 -10.16
N CYS A 188 5.21 -11.70 -11.02
CA CYS A 188 3.82 -12.04 -10.75
C CYS A 188 3.35 -13.16 -11.70
N THR A 189 2.66 -14.15 -11.15
CA THR A 189 2.06 -15.26 -11.89
C THR A 189 0.56 -15.32 -11.62
N ASP A 190 -0.24 -15.29 -12.67
CA ASP A 190 -1.66 -15.56 -12.57
C ASP A 190 -1.88 -17.07 -12.46
N LEU A 191 -2.60 -17.48 -11.43
CA LEU A 191 -2.91 -18.88 -11.17
C LEU A 191 -4.22 -19.28 -11.86
N PRO A 192 -4.33 -20.49 -12.38
CA PRO A 192 -5.54 -20.95 -13.04
C PRO A 192 -6.70 -21.09 -12.05
N ALA A 193 -7.92 -20.97 -12.57
CA ALA A 193 -9.12 -21.26 -11.82
C ALA A 193 -9.17 -22.75 -11.44
N GLU A 194 -9.55 -23.04 -10.21
CA GLU A 194 -9.89 -24.38 -9.78
C GLU A 194 -11.33 -24.74 -10.17
N PRO A 195 -11.68 -26.04 -10.19
CA PRO A 195 -13.03 -26.45 -10.53
C PRO A 195 -14.09 -25.76 -9.65
N GLY A 196 -15.02 -25.05 -10.28
CA GLY A 196 -16.10 -24.33 -9.62
C GLY A 196 -15.76 -22.90 -9.19
N GLU A 197 -14.52 -22.45 -9.35
CA GLU A 197 -14.19 -21.02 -9.18
C GLU A 197 -14.69 -20.21 -10.39
N THR A 198 -15.30 -19.05 -10.11
CA THR A 198 -15.89 -18.19 -11.15
C THR A 198 -15.58 -16.71 -10.91
N PRO A 199 -15.62 -15.86 -11.96
CA PRO A 199 -15.46 -14.42 -11.82
C PRO A 199 -16.53 -13.75 -10.97
N VAL A 200 -16.18 -12.62 -10.35
CA VAL A 200 -17.10 -11.68 -9.68
C VAL A 200 -17.27 -10.48 -10.59
N GLY A 201 -18.47 -10.28 -11.14
CA GLY A 201 -18.74 -9.16 -12.06
C GLY A 201 -17.79 -9.13 -13.29
N GLY A 202 -17.40 -10.31 -13.78
CA GLY A 202 -16.49 -10.43 -14.92
C GLY A 202 -14.98 -10.33 -14.55
N ILE A 203 -14.63 -10.06 -13.29
CA ILE A 203 -13.25 -9.96 -12.82
C ILE A 203 -12.88 -11.26 -12.09
N PHE A 204 -11.76 -11.86 -12.49
CA PHE A 204 -11.15 -13.01 -11.82
C PHE A 204 -9.69 -12.66 -11.49
N ILE A 205 -9.33 -12.68 -10.22
CA ILE A 205 -7.95 -12.49 -9.76
C ILE A 205 -7.57 -13.68 -8.88
N LYS A 206 -6.51 -14.38 -9.26
CA LYS A 206 -5.83 -15.40 -8.48
C LYS A 206 -4.37 -15.29 -8.83
N GLN A 207 -3.62 -14.49 -8.07
CA GLN A 207 -2.26 -14.10 -8.46
C GLN A 207 -1.32 -14.27 -7.29
N HIS A 208 -0.13 -14.76 -7.60
CA HIS A 208 1.02 -14.82 -6.71
C HIS A 208 2.14 -13.95 -7.25
N CYS A 209 2.72 -13.09 -6.41
CA CYS A 209 3.82 -12.22 -6.75
C CYS A 209 4.95 -12.37 -5.74
N GLU A 210 6.19 -12.33 -6.21
CA GLU A 210 7.39 -12.34 -5.38
C GLU A 210 8.35 -11.23 -5.80
N LYS A 211 9.08 -10.70 -4.83
CA LYS A 211 10.20 -9.78 -5.03
C LYS A 211 11.26 -10.02 -3.96
N THR A 212 12.51 -10.09 -4.37
CA THR A 212 13.65 -10.21 -3.46
C THR A 212 14.63 -9.09 -3.72
N THR A 213 15.02 -8.40 -2.66
CA THR A 213 16.08 -7.40 -2.64
C THR A 213 17.16 -7.81 -1.64
N PRO A 214 18.33 -7.15 -1.59
CA PRO A 214 19.34 -7.43 -0.56
C PRO A 214 18.80 -7.30 0.87
N GLU A 215 17.80 -6.44 1.11
CA GLU A 215 17.29 -6.11 2.43
C GLU A 215 16.05 -6.92 2.81
N ARG A 216 15.32 -7.48 1.84
CA ARG A 216 14.05 -8.14 2.11
C ARG A 216 13.61 -9.12 1.03
N ARG A 217 12.87 -10.12 1.45
CA ARG A 217 12.13 -11.05 0.59
C ARG A 217 10.65 -10.81 0.80
N MET A 218 9.91 -10.62 -0.27
CA MET A 218 8.49 -10.29 -0.24
C MET A 218 7.71 -11.31 -1.06
N SER A 219 6.57 -11.73 -0.53
CA SER A 219 5.57 -12.51 -1.25
C SER A 219 4.19 -11.90 -1.09
N LEU A 220 3.38 -12.00 -2.12
CA LEU A 220 2.05 -11.41 -2.16
C LEU A 220 1.10 -12.34 -2.91
N ASP A 221 0.02 -12.74 -2.24
CA ASP A 221 -1.10 -13.47 -2.82
C ASP A 221 -2.33 -12.56 -2.87
N ALA A 222 -2.98 -12.52 -4.03
CA ALA A 222 -4.22 -11.77 -4.19
C ALA A 222 -5.29 -12.64 -4.84
N ARG A 223 -6.53 -12.57 -4.31
CA ARG A 223 -7.68 -13.28 -4.81
C ARG A 223 -8.90 -12.38 -4.89
N PHE A 224 -9.61 -12.47 -6.01
CA PHE A 224 -10.94 -11.89 -6.17
C PHE A 224 -11.74 -12.82 -7.09
N LEU A 225 -12.54 -13.66 -6.50
CA LEU A 225 -13.24 -14.73 -7.21
C LEU A 225 -14.42 -15.26 -6.36
N ARG A 226 -15.28 -16.07 -6.95
CA ARG A 226 -16.23 -16.91 -6.22
C ARG A 226 -15.70 -18.33 -6.12
N LYS A 227 -15.83 -18.91 -4.94
CA LYS A 227 -15.61 -20.33 -4.69
C LYS A 227 -16.86 -21.15 -5.03
N PRO A 228 -16.73 -22.48 -5.16
CA PRO A 228 -17.89 -23.34 -5.31
C PRO A 228 -18.97 -23.07 -4.25
N GLY A 229 -20.22 -22.94 -4.68
CA GLY A 229 -21.37 -22.64 -3.81
C GLY A 229 -21.59 -21.16 -3.49
N GLN A 230 -20.70 -20.26 -3.89
CA GLN A 230 -20.91 -18.82 -3.75
C GLN A 230 -21.65 -18.27 -4.98
N SER A 231 -22.69 -17.49 -4.76
CA SER A 231 -23.50 -16.87 -5.81
C SER A 231 -23.98 -15.49 -5.36
N ASP A 232 -24.29 -14.61 -6.29
CA ASP A 232 -25.02 -13.37 -6.01
C ASP A 232 -26.53 -13.61 -5.88
N ILE A 233 -27.01 -14.81 -6.25
CA ILE A 233 -28.40 -15.22 -6.13
C ILE A 233 -28.47 -16.41 -5.19
N ASP A 234 -29.31 -16.33 -4.18
CA ASP A 234 -29.64 -17.47 -3.34
C ASP A 234 -30.40 -18.51 -4.18
N PRO A 235 -29.89 -19.71 -4.37
CA PRO A 235 -30.55 -20.70 -5.22
C PRO A 235 -31.90 -21.21 -4.66
N ALA A 236 -32.15 -21.02 -3.36
CA ALA A 236 -33.39 -21.47 -2.72
C ALA A 236 -34.48 -20.42 -2.79
N THR A 237 -34.17 -19.14 -2.63
CA THR A 237 -35.13 -18.03 -2.58
C THR A 237 -35.18 -17.20 -3.85
N GLY A 238 -34.11 -17.21 -4.65
CA GLY A 238 -33.95 -16.33 -5.81
C GLY A 238 -33.55 -14.90 -5.43
N ASP A 239 -33.29 -14.63 -4.14
CA ASP A 239 -32.94 -13.30 -3.66
C ASP A 239 -31.49 -12.97 -3.94
N TYR A 240 -31.24 -11.66 -4.11
CA TYR A 240 -29.86 -11.18 -4.25
C TYR A 240 -29.12 -11.23 -2.91
N THR A 241 -28.00 -11.95 -2.88
CA THR A 241 -27.11 -12.06 -1.72
C THR A 241 -25.81 -11.31 -1.99
N SER A 242 -25.58 -10.23 -1.26
CA SER A 242 -24.31 -9.49 -1.38
C SER A 242 -23.20 -10.17 -0.58
N GLY A 243 -21.95 -10.09 -1.11
CA GLY A 243 -20.76 -10.51 -0.35
C GLY A 243 -20.40 -11.99 -0.45
N GLN A 244 -21.07 -12.75 -1.30
CA GLN A 244 -20.72 -14.17 -1.59
C GLN A 244 -19.56 -14.24 -2.59
N PHE A 245 -18.39 -13.84 -2.14
CA PHE A 245 -17.13 -13.89 -2.92
C PHE A 245 -15.93 -13.89 -1.97
N GLU A 246 -14.80 -14.38 -2.46
CA GLU A 246 -13.50 -14.19 -1.83
C GLU A 246 -12.84 -12.94 -2.41
N SER A 247 -12.43 -12.02 -1.54
CA SER A 247 -11.57 -10.91 -1.86
C SER A 247 -10.51 -10.82 -0.77
N SER A 248 -9.29 -11.14 -1.11
CA SER A 248 -8.20 -11.18 -0.14
C SER A 248 -6.88 -10.76 -0.76
N THR A 249 -6.05 -10.14 0.07
CA THR A 249 -4.64 -9.90 -0.21
C THR A 249 -3.87 -10.32 1.03
N ARG A 250 -2.89 -11.21 0.84
CA ARG A 250 -1.91 -11.62 1.84
C ARG A 250 -0.55 -11.13 1.42
N PHE A 251 0.17 -10.52 2.30
CA PHE A 251 1.53 -10.06 2.08
C PHE A 251 2.43 -10.52 3.22
N GLU A 252 3.61 -11.00 2.86
CA GLU A 252 4.69 -11.30 3.79
C GLU A 252 5.96 -10.59 3.35
N LEU A 253 6.61 -9.96 4.31
CA LEU A 253 7.92 -9.35 4.18
C LEU A 253 8.83 -10.04 5.19
N LEU A 254 9.92 -10.64 4.72
CA LEU A 254 10.84 -11.41 5.54
C LEU A 254 12.27 -10.91 5.38
N ASP A 255 13.04 -10.99 6.44
CA ASP A 255 14.49 -10.83 6.42
C ASP A 255 15.11 -11.87 5.47
N PRO A 256 15.84 -11.47 4.41
CA PRO A 256 16.42 -12.40 3.45
C PRO A 256 17.54 -13.24 4.06
N GLY A 257 18.18 -12.75 5.13
CA GLY A 257 19.21 -13.47 5.89
C GLY A 257 18.65 -14.51 6.85
N TYR A 258 17.36 -14.41 7.19
CA TYR A 258 16.74 -15.40 8.06
C TYR A 258 16.57 -16.73 7.34
N ARG A 259 17.24 -17.74 7.87
CA ARG A 259 17.08 -19.14 7.50
C ARG A 259 16.58 -19.88 8.72
N LYS A 260 15.60 -20.71 8.53
CA LYS A 260 15.15 -21.62 9.58
C LYS A 260 16.33 -22.41 10.11
N PRO A 261 16.53 -22.47 11.45
CA PRO A 261 17.55 -23.31 12.08
C PRO A 261 17.45 -24.79 11.68
#